data_a99a6513bd8117ee959ea6a6f36c3476
#
_entry.id   a99a6513bd8117ee959ea6a6f36c3476
#
_cell.length_a   1.000
_cell.length_b   1.000
_cell.length_c   1.000
_cell.angle_alpha   90.00
_cell.angle_beta   90.00
_cell.angle_gamma   90.00
#
_symmetry.space_group_name_H-M   'P 1'
#
loop_
_entity.id
_entity.type
_entity.pdbx_description
1 polymer ?
#
loop_
_entity_poly.entity_id
_entity_poly.type
_entity_poly.pdbx_seq_one_letter_code
_entity_poly.pdbx_strand_id
1 'polypeptide(L)'
;MAPYNPPVSHYTELDVSDYDEDFMFSFVGKGGKRHYWLTRMIGVDYLWYDHKRKVIEIWGPFNVLRTRQAQELLKSELEIFEPKLR
;
A
#
# COMPACT_ATOMS: atom_id res chain seq x y z
N MET A 1 -3.17 -1.09 -12.59
CA MET A 1 -2.98 0.37 -12.53
C MET A 1 -4.04 0.98 -11.63
N ALA A 2 -3.62 1.92 -10.78
CA ALA A 2 -4.54 2.56 -9.87
C ALA A 2 -5.54 3.43 -10.61
N PRO A 3 -6.78 3.50 -10.11
CA PRO A 3 -7.75 4.44 -10.70
C PRO A 3 -7.45 5.90 -10.36
N TYR A 4 -6.60 6.12 -9.38
CA TYR A 4 -6.22 7.47 -8.95
C TYR A 4 -5.03 7.93 -9.75
N ASN A 5 -5.10 9.15 -10.26
CA ASN A 5 -4.04 9.67 -11.11
C ASN A 5 -3.87 11.17 -10.84
N PRO A 6 -3.14 11.53 -9.78
CA PRO A 6 -2.98 12.93 -9.41
C PRO A 6 -2.14 13.69 -10.45
N PRO A 7 -2.39 14.98 -10.60
CA PRO A 7 -1.67 15.78 -11.59
C PRO A 7 -0.19 15.96 -11.27
N VAL A 8 0.17 15.96 -9.98
CA VAL A 8 1.57 16.03 -9.57
C VAL A 8 1.81 14.83 -8.70
N SER A 9 2.66 13.95 -9.16
CA SER A 9 2.80 12.72 -8.44
C SER A 9 4.20 12.56 -7.92
N HIS A 10 4.28 12.40 -6.64
CA HIS A 10 5.35 11.65 -6.05
C HIS A 10 4.82 10.24 -5.94
N TYR A 11 5.42 9.35 -6.67
CA TYR A 11 4.94 7.99 -6.81
C TYR A 11 6.09 7.04 -6.50
N THR A 12 5.78 6.01 -5.74
CA THR A 12 6.72 4.93 -5.53
C THR A 12 5.96 3.62 -5.42
N GLU A 13 6.68 2.54 -5.40
CA GLU A 13 6.10 1.21 -5.30
C GLU A 13 6.81 0.43 -4.21
N LEU A 14 6.07 -0.42 -3.54
CA LEU A 14 6.64 -1.37 -2.61
C LEU A 14 6.42 -2.77 -3.19
N ASP A 15 7.51 -3.48 -3.42
CA ASP A 15 7.46 -4.84 -3.93
C ASP A 15 6.94 -5.76 -2.82
N VAL A 16 5.86 -6.46 -3.10
CA VAL A 16 5.26 -7.40 -2.16
C VAL A 16 5.18 -8.81 -2.76
N SER A 17 6.07 -9.10 -3.70
CA SER A 17 6.07 -10.39 -4.38
C SER A 17 6.41 -11.56 -3.46
N ASP A 18 7.01 -11.28 -2.29
CA ASP A 18 7.31 -12.32 -1.30
C ASP A 18 6.09 -12.79 -0.53
N TYR A 19 4.99 -12.05 -0.64
CA TYR A 19 3.74 -12.38 0.05
C TYR A 19 2.76 -12.98 -0.94
N ASP A 20 2.00 -13.99 -0.51
CA ASP A 20 1.02 -14.57 -1.43
C ASP A 20 -0.22 -13.68 -1.55
N GLU A 21 -1.03 -13.99 -2.54
CA GLU A 21 -2.21 -13.18 -2.84
C GLU A 21 -3.22 -13.17 -1.70
N ASP A 22 -3.44 -14.31 -1.08
CA ASP A 22 -4.40 -14.39 0.01
C ASP A 22 -3.98 -13.51 1.18
N PHE A 23 -2.69 -13.52 1.49
CA PHE A 23 -2.14 -12.64 2.51
C PHE A 23 -2.38 -11.19 2.13
N MET A 24 -2.07 -10.82 0.89
CA MET A 24 -2.19 -9.44 0.45
C MET A 24 -3.64 -8.97 0.44
N PHE A 25 -4.56 -9.82 0.00
CA PHE A 25 -5.97 -9.44 0.02
C PHE A 25 -6.50 -9.28 1.44
N SER A 26 -5.99 -10.08 2.38
CA SER A 26 -6.32 -9.88 3.80
C SER A 26 -5.73 -8.57 4.31
N PHE A 27 -4.52 -8.26 3.90
CA PHE A 27 -3.83 -7.05 4.35
C PHE A 27 -4.56 -5.79 3.88
N VAL A 28 -4.96 -5.74 2.63
CA VAL A 28 -5.66 -4.55 2.10
C VAL A 28 -7.14 -4.54 2.47
N GLY A 29 -7.66 -5.68 2.89
CA GLY A 29 -9.02 -5.78 3.38
C GLY A 29 -10.04 -5.99 2.27
N LYS A 30 -11.11 -6.66 2.63
CA LYS A 30 -12.18 -6.94 1.70
C LYS A 30 -12.88 -5.64 1.31
N GLY A 31 -12.99 -5.41 0.01
CA GLY A 31 -13.58 -4.18 -0.49
C GLY A 31 -12.73 -2.95 -0.24
N GLY A 32 -11.45 -3.15 0.09
CA GLY A 32 -10.54 -2.04 0.28
C GLY A 32 -10.67 -1.31 1.61
N LYS A 33 -11.37 -1.88 2.57
CA LYS A 33 -11.62 -1.19 3.85
C LYS A 33 -10.33 -0.92 4.61
N ARG A 34 -9.47 -1.92 4.71
CA ARG A 34 -8.21 -1.77 5.42
C ARG A 34 -7.26 -0.89 4.63
N HIS A 35 -7.32 -0.99 3.33
CA HIS A 35 -6.55 -0.17 2.40
C HIS A 35 -6.81 1.32 2.64
N TYR A 36 -8.06 1.67 2.80
CA TYR A 36 -8.46 3.05 3.06
C TYR A 36 -7.88 3.54 4.39
N TRP A 37 -7.99 2.71 5.42
CA TRP A 37 -7.44 3.01 6.73
C TRP A 37 -5.93 3.19 6.68
N LEU A 38 -5.25 2.29 5.95
CA LEU A 38 -3.79 2.38 5.79
C LEU A 38 -3.37 3.67 5.11
N THR A 39 -4.11 4.06 4.08
CA THR A 39 -3.84 5.31 3.37
C THR A 39 -3.82 6.49 4.34
N ARG A 40 -4.81 6.54 5.20
CA ARG A 40 -4.93 7.63 6.18
C ARG A 40 -3.86 7.54 7.27
N MET A 41 -3.62 6.35 7.75
CA MET A 41 -2.65 6.13 8.83
C MET A 41 -1.24 6.46 8.39
N ILE A 42 -0.89 6.06 7.19
CA ILE A 42 0.45 6.28 6.66
C ILE A 42 0.64 7.73 6.22
N GLY A 43 -0.47 8.40 5.88
CA GLY A 43 -0.41 9.81 5.53
C GLY A 43 -0.02 10.07 4.09
N VAL A 44 -0.45 9.20 3.19
CA VAL A 44 -0.23 9.38 1.75
C VAL A 44 -1.56 9.74 1.09
N ASP A 45 -1.50 10.10 -0.17
CA ASP A 45 -2.70 10.45 -0.91
C ASP A 45 -3.50 9.22 -1.28
N TYR A 46 -2.81 8.16 -1.67
CA TYR A 46 -3.50 6.98 -2.15
C TYR A 46 -2.56 5.78 -2.16
N LEU A 47 -3.10 4.62 -1.77
CA LEU A 47 -2.43 3.33 -1.89
C LEU A 47 -3.25 2.45 -2.81
N TRP A 48 -2.58 1.64 -3.60
CA TRP A 48 -3.26 0.72 -4.49
C TRP A 48 -2.45 -0.57 -4.59
N TYR A 49 -3.06 -1.71 -4.31
CA TYR A 49 -2.41 -3.00 -4.48
C TYR A 49 -2.66 -3.49 -5.91
N ASP A 50 -1.60 -3.57 -6.68
CA ASP A 50 -1.64 -4.11 -8.03
C ASP A 50 -1.24 -5.57 -7.95
N HIS A 51 -2.24 -6.46 -7.95
CA HIS A 51 -1.98 -7.88 -7.74
C HIS A 51 -1.29 -8.55 -8.92
N LYS A 52 -1.40 -7.97 -10.09
CA LYS A 52 -0.75 -8.52 -11.29
C LYS A 52 0.76 -8.28 -11.25
N ARG A 53 1.15 -7.09 -10.82
CA ARG A 53 2.56 -6.73 -10.72
C ARG A 53 3.15 -7.06 -9.36
N LYS A 54 2.31 -7.39 -8.41
CA LYS A 54 2.68 -7.72 -7.03
C LYS A 54 3.44 -6.57 -6.35
N VAL A 55 2.88 -5.40 -6.49
CA VAL A 55 3.39 -4.20 -5.84
C VAL A 55 2.25 -3.43 -5.21
N ILE A 56 2.57 -2.63 -4.19
CA ILE A 56 1.65 -1.62 -3.69
C ILE A 56 2.12 -0.29 -4.23
N GLU A 57 1.25 0.37 -4.98
CA GLU A 57 1.50 1.71 -5.52
C GLU A 57 1.23 2.73 -4.43
N ILE A 58 2.16 3.64 -4.22
CA ILE A 58 2.06 4.68 -3.21
C ILE A 58 2.10 6.03 -3.91
N TRP A 59 0.99 6.78 -3.81
CA TRP A 59 0.81 8.05 -4.50
C TRP A 59 0.85 9.18 -3.49
N GLY A 60 1.70 10.16 -3.74
CA GLY A 60 1.91 11.22 -2.79
C GLY A 60 2.63 10.73 -1.57
N PRO A 61 2.85 11.57 -0.62
CA PRO A 61 2.78 13.01 -0.70
C PRO A 61 4.05 13.61 -1.30
N PHE A 62 4.19 14.80 -1.20
CA PHE A 62 4.88 15.86 -1.89
C PHE A 62 6.39 15.81 -1.97
N ASN A 63 7.09 14.87 -1.39
CA ASN A 63 8.53 14.81 -1.57
C ASN A 63 9.07 13.42 -1.35
N VAL A 64 10.30 13.23 -1.81
CA VAL A 64 10.95 11.91 -1.81
C VAL A 64 11.09 11.34 -0.40
N LEU A 65 11.39 12.20 0.55
CA LEU A 65 11.58 11.77 1.93
C LEU A 65 10.29 11.18 2.51
N ARG A 66 9.17 11.85 2.25
CA ARG A 66 7.88 11.38 2.76
C ARG A 66 7.45 10.09 2.09
N THR A 67 7.71 9.93 0.80
CA THR A 67 7.37 8.68 0.13
C THR A 67 8.22 7.53 0.65
N ARG A 68 9.47 7.80 0.98
CA ARG A 68 10.33 6.79 1.57
C ARG A 68 9.85 6.39 2.97
N GLN A 69 9.44 7.37 3.77
CA GLN A 69 8.87 7.10 5.09
C GLN A 69 7.60 6.26 4.96
N ALA A 70 6.78 6.55 3.96
CA ALA A 70 5.56 5.79 3.72
C ALA A 70 5.88 4.34 3.37
N GLN A 71 6.89 4.11 2.54
CA GLN A 71 7.34 2.75 2.24
C GLN A 71 7.75 2.01 3.51
N GLU A 72 8.52 2.66 4.37
CA GLU A 72 9.01 2.04 5.59
C GLU A 72 7.86 1.70 6.54
N LEU A 73 6.91 2.63 6.69
CA LEU A 73 5.75 2.39 7.54
C LEU A 73 4.90 1.24 7.01
N LEU A 74 4.68 1.21 5.71
CA LEU A 74 3.90 0.16 5.08
C LEU A 74 4.58 -1.20 5.25
N LYS A 75 5.89 -1.21 5.09
CA LYS A 75 6.68 -2.42 5.27
C LYS A 75 6.57 -2.93 6.70
N SER A 76 6.65 -2.03 7.68
CA SER A 76 6.46 -2.39 9.09
C SER A 76 5.09 -3.00 9.34
N GLU A 77 4.06 -2.41 8.74
CA GLU A 77 2.70 -2.94 8.88
C GLU A 77 2.57 -4.32 8.30
N LEU A 78 3.21 -4.56 7.17
CA LEU A 78 3.22 -5.90 6.56
C LEU A 78 3.88 -6.93 7.47
N GLU A 79 4.97 -6.53 8.12
CA GLU A 79 5.74 -7.44 8.95
C GLU A 79 4.99 -7.86 10.21
N ILE A 80 4.14 -6.99 10.73
CA ILE A 80 3.39 -7.29 11.96
C ILE A 80 1.98 -7.81 11.68
N PHE A 81 1.54 -7.75 10.44
CA PHE A 81 0.17 -8.15 10.11
C PHE A 81 0.01 -9.66 10.20
N GLU A 82 -1.03 -10.08 10.88
CA GLU A 82 -1.39 -11.49 10.99
C GLU A 82 -2.80 -11.66 10.45
N PRO A 83 -2.95 -12.33 9.30
CA PRO A 83 -4.28 -12.59 8.78
C PRO A 83 -5.02 -13.51 9.75
N LYS A 84 -6.33 -13.29 9.84
CA LYS A 84 -7.15 -14.18 10.63
C LYS A 84 -7.20 -15.54 9.98
N LEU A 85 -6.93 -16.56 10.76
CA LEU A 85 -7.03 -17.93 10.31
C LEU A 85 -8.44 -18.43 10.55
N ARG A 86 -8.87 -19.30 9.68
CA ARG A 86 -10.18 -19.91 9.81
C ARG A 86 -10.06 -21.33 10.25
#